data_505636173adb77b0caee9d7dbe2af9d3
#
_entry.id   505636173adb77b0caee9d7dbe2af9d3
#
_cell.length_a   1.000
_cell.length_b   1.000
_cell.length_c   1.000
_cell.angle_alpha   90.00
_cell.angle_beta   90.00
_cell.angle_gamma   90.00
#
_symmetry.space_group_name_H-M   'P 1'
#
loop_
_entity.id
_entity.type
_entity.pdbx_description
1 polymer ?
#
loop_
_entity_poly.entity_id
_entity_poly.type
_entity_poly.pdbx_seq_one_letter_code
_entity_poly.pdbx_strand_id
1 'polypeptide(L)'
;FVKSEVIAEMMRSKSSVEWGSEQPVPTGGHSAMSTLLRAARHGKLIVFSAGNYNNYNIPEAQKSLPYAFPDVLNNYLIVTNLSDENQLSVSSTSCGQTASYCVSAPGSDIYSTVGRLESNTGGAVNREAYNKGELSVNPGYGNKSGTSMAAPHVTGVAAVLMQRFPYMSADQISAVIKTTATDLGVAGIDNLFGWGRVNLRDAINGPKMFITQEDIPQEYYVPGSYSEKQFVVNIPGLGNIVEPGTSVERRCTSSECDFDSWSNDISGHGGLTKTGAGTLALLGNNTYRGDTWVKQGVLAINGSVASNVYIENSGTL
;
A
#
# COMPACT_ATOMS: atom_id res chain seq x y z
N PHE A 1 -17.14 2.64 -15.42
CA PHE A 1 -17.14 1.44 -14.57
C PHE A 1 -16.72 0.24 -15.41
N VAL A 2 -15.50 -0.26 -15.23
CA VAL A 2 -15.19 -1.61 -15.71
C VAL A 2 -15.72 -2.54 -14.63
N LYS A 3 -16.84 -3.23 -14.90
CA LYS A 3 -17.41 -4.18 -13.93
C LYS A 3 -16.38 -5.25 -13.60
N SER A 4 -16.33 -5.71 -12.36
CA SER A 4 -15.44 -6.79 -11.90
C SER A 4 -15.50 -8.03 -12.81
N GLU A 5 -16.67 -8.33 -13.36
CA GLU A 5 -16.90 -9.37 -14.35
C GLU A 5 -16.11 -9.16 -15.65
N VAL A 6 -16.00 -7.90 -16.11
CA VAL A 6 -15.23 -7.56 -17.33
C VAL A 6 -13.74 -7.76 -17.09
N ILE A 7 -13.23 -7.35 -15.92
CA ILE A 7 -11.81 -7.57 -15.56
C ILE A 7 -11.54 -9.06 -15.42
N ALA A 8 -12.41 -9.79 -14.73
CA ALA A 8 -12.31 -11.25 -14.59
C ALA A 8 -12.39 -11.97 -15.95
N GLU A 9 -13.25 -11.51 -16.85
CA GLU A 9 -13.36 -12.04 -18.22
C GLU A 9 -12.13 -11.69 -19.05
N MET A 10 -11.62 -10.45 -18.94
CA MET A 10 -10.35 -10.05 -19.58
C MET A 10 -9.18 -10.91 -19.10
N MET A 11 -9.15 -11.29 -17.82
CA MET A 11 -8.10 -12.19 -17.29
C MET A 11 -8.29 -13.63 -17.73
N ARG A 12 -9.53 -14.11 -17.90
CA ARG A 12 -9.84 -15.46 -18.39
C ARG A 12 -9.63 -15.58 -19.90
N SER A 13 -10.07 -14.59 -20.67
CA SER A 13 -10.07 -14.64 -22.14
C SER A 13 -8.72 -14.33 -22.77
N LYS A 14 -7.76 -13.78 -22.03
CA LYS A 14 -6.50 -13.29 -22.59
C LYS A 14 -5.27 -13.79 -21.85
N SER A 15 -5.10 -15.10 -21.87
CA SER A 15 -3.78 -15.71 -21.67
C SER A 15 -2.77 -15.38 -22.80
N SER A 16 -3.18 -14.65 -23.84
CA SER A 16 -2.42 -14.54 -25.09
C SER A 16 -2.16 -13.13 -25.64
N VAL A 17 -2.60 -12.05 -24.97
CA VAL A 17 -2.35 -10.69 -25.48
C VAL A 17 -1.78 -9.79 -24.37
N GLU A 18 -0.57 -9.30 -24.56
CA GLU A 18 -0.02 -8.19 -23.75
C GLU A 18 -0.80 -6.91 -24.06
N TRP A 19 -1.25 -6.22 -22.98
CA TRP A 19 -1.81 -4.90 -23.13
C TRP A 19 -0.75 -3.93 -23.68
N GLY A 20 -0.99 -3.45 -24.90
CA GLY A 20 -0.13 -2.49 -25.58
C GLY A 20 0.85 -3.09 -26.58
N SER A 21 0.90 -4.41 -26.78
CA SER A 21 1.60 -5.03 -27.91
C SER A 21 0.58 -5.69 -28.85
N GLU A 22 0.74 -5.50 -30.15
CA GLU A 22 -0.03 -6.19 -31.19
C GLU A 22 0.39 -7.65 -31.37
N GLN A 23 1.37 -8.11 -30.59
CA GLN A 23 1.93 -9.46 -30.70
C GLN A 23 1.31 -10.40 -29.66
N PRO A 24 0.91 -11.62 -30.04
CA PRO A 24 0.45 -12.64 -29.12
C PRO A 24 1.57 -13.03 -28.14
N VAL A 25 1.25 -13.12 -26.84
CA VAL A 25 2.18 -13.71 -25.86
C VAL A 25 2.32 -15.21 -26.18
N PRO A 26 3.53 -15.77 -26.19
CA PRO A 26 3.72 -17.20 -26.39
C PRO A 26 2.86 -18.04 -25.45
N THR A 27 2.28 -19.11 -25.93
CA THR A 27 1.44 -20.03 -25.14
C THR A 27 2.22 -20.52 -23.92
N GLY A 28 1.75 -20.14 -22.73
CA GLY A 28 2.43 -20.40 -21.44
C GLY A 28 2.96 -19.15 -20.75
N GLY A 29 2.91 -17.95 -21.36
CA GLY A 29 3.29 -16.69 -20.74
C GLY A 29 2.21 -16.18 -19.77
N HIS A 30 2.66 -15.55 -18.67
CA HIS A 30 1.76 -14.86 -17.76
C HIS A 30 1.47 -13.45 -18.28
N SER A 31 0.19 -13.04 -18.30
CA SER A 31 -0.15 -11.63 -18.56
C SER A 31 0.38 -10.73 -17.45
N ALA A 32 0.59 -9.43 -17.72
CA ALA A 32 0.97 -8.47 -16.68
C ALA A 32 0.00 -8.49 -15.50
N MET A 33 -1.31 -8.61 -15.77
CA MET A 33 -2.36 -8.69 -14.75
C MET A 33 -2.23 -9.94 -13.87
N SER A 34 -2.01 -11.11 -14.45
CA SER A 34 -1.83 -12.36 -13.70
C SER A 34 -0.54 -12.35 -12.88
N THR A 35 0.50 -11.69 -13.37
CA THR A 35 1.76 -11.52 -12.65
C THR A 35 1.59 -10.60 -11.44
N LEU A 36 0.89 -9.47 -11.59
CA LEU A 36 0.57 -8.57 -10.49
C LEU A 36 -0.29 -9.24 -9.42
N LEU A 37 -1.34 -9.96 -9.85
CA LEU A 37 -2.20 -10.72 -8.94
C LEU A 37 -1.39 -11.75 -8.14
N ARG A 38 -0.51 -12.49 -8.81
CA ARG A 38 0.36 -13.46 -8.16
C ARG A 38 1.31 -12.77 -7.17
N ALA A 39 1.92 -11.65 -7.55
CA ALA A 39 2.80 -10.89 -6.65
C ALA A 39 2.05 -10.43 -5.38
N ALA A 40 0.86 -9.87 -5.54
CA ALA A 40 0.03 -9.43 -4.41
C ALA A 40 -0.35 -10.61 -3.50
N ARG A 41 -0.79 -11.75 -4.05
CA ARG A 41 -1.11 -12.97 -3.30
C ARG A 41 0.10 -13.61 -2.62
N HIS A 42 1.31 -13.31 -3.09
CA HIS A 42 2.57 -13.67 -2.43
C HIS A 42 3.04 -12.57 -1.44
N GLY A 43 2.14 -11.76 -0.93
CA GLY A 43 2.40 -10.78 0.11
C GLY A 43 3.28 -9.60 -0.34
N LYS A 44 3.25 -9.23 -1.64
CA LYS A 44 3.96 -8.04 -2.11
C LYS A 44 3.02 -6.84 -2.13
N LEU A 45 3.50 -5.69 -1.67
CA LEU A 45 2.80 -4.43 -1.80
C LEU A 45 3.00 -3.88 -3.21
N ILE A 46 1.90 -3.60 -3.89
CA ILE A 46 1.86 -3.03 -5.23
C ILE A 46 1.49 -1.56 -5.12
N VAL A 47 2.39 -0.69 -5.54
CA VAL A 47 2.17 0.77 -5.54
C VAL A 47 2.08 1.26 -6.97
N PHE A 48 0.94 1.84 -7.34
CA PHE A 48 0.69 2.39 -8.67
C PHE A 48 0.46 3.89 -8.65
N SER A 49 0.99 4.58 -9.65
CA SER A 49 0.59 5.95 -9.97
C SER A 49 -0.87 6.00 -10.44
N ALA A 50 -1.67 6.97 -9.98
CA ALA A 50 -3.08 7.10 -10.35
C ALA A 50 -3.29 7.39 -11.85
N GLY A 51 -2.31 8.02 -12.51
CA GLY A 51 -2.37 8.45 -13.90
C GLY A 51 -2.37 9.97 -14.04
N ASN A 52 -2.18 10.46 -15.27
CA ASN A 52 -2.03 11.89 -15.54
C ASN A 52 -3.07 12.36 -16.59
N TYR A 53 -4.34 12.05 -16.35
CA TYR A 53 -5.45 12.29 -17.30
C TYR A 53 -6.44 13.35 -16.81
N ASN A 54 -5.98 14.46 -16.25
CA ASN A 54 -6.80 15.65 -15.94
C ASN A 54 -8.11 15.32 -15.18
N ASN A 55 -8.00 14.75 -13.98
CA ASN A 55 -9.15 14.47 -13.09
C ASN A 55 -10.15 13.40 -13.59
N TYR A 56 -9.81 12.54 -14.53
CA TYR A 56 -10.64 11.39 -14.85
C TYR A 56 -10.71 10.41 -13.66
N ASN A 57 -11.92 10.04 -13.27
CA ASN A 57 -12.21 9.16 -12.13
C ASN A 57 -12.20 7.66 -12.52
N ILE A 58 -11.70 7.31 -13.70
CA ILE A 58 -11.76 5.93 -14.19
C ILE A 58 -10.41 5.28 -13.99
N PRO A 59 -10.29 4.30 -13.09
CA PRO A 59 -9.06 3.55 -12.92
C PRO A 59 -8.77 2.69 -14.15
N GLU A 60 -7.51 2.64 -14.56
CA GLU A 60 -7.05 1.69 -15.56
C GLU A 60 -7.21 0.25 -15.05
N ALA A 61 -7.27 -0.72 -15.98
CA ALA A 61 -7.53 -2.12 -15.64
C ALA A 61 -6.57 -2.70 -14.56
N GLN A 62 -5.28 -2.37 -14.62
CA GLN A 62 -4.30 -2.83 -13.61
C GLN A 62 -4.57 -2.28 -12.21
N LYS A 63 -5.10 -1.05 -12.11
CA LYS A 63 -5.45 -0.38 -10.86
C LYS A 63 -6.78 -0.89 -10.29
N SER A 64 -7.63 -1.43 -11.16
CA SER A 64 -8.94 -1.99 -10.81
C SER A 64 -8.90 -3.47 -10.44
N LEU A 65 -7.71 -4.09 -10.41
CA LEU A 65 -7.55 -5.51 -10.10
C LEU A 65 -8.23 -5.93 -8.78
N PRO A 66 -8.19 -5.13 -7.68
CA PRO A 66 -8.89 -5.45 -6.44
C PRO A 66 -10.41 -5.57 -6.56
N TYR A 67 -11.05 -4.95 -7.57
CA TYR A 67 -12.48 -5.13 -7.81
C TYR A 67 -12.83 -6.54 -8.29
N ALA A 68 -11.95 -7.16 -9.07
CA ALA A 68 -12.12 -8.53 -9.51
C ALA A 68 -11.61 -9.56 -8.48
N PHE A 69 -10.65 -9.16 -7.67
CA PHE A 69 -9.94 -9.98 -6.70
C PHE A 69 -9.82 -9.22 -5.37
N PRO A 70 -10.90 -9.17 -4.58
CA PRO A 70 -10.93 -8.40 -3.33
C PRO A 70 -9.91 -8.87 -2.28
N ASP A 71 -9.47 -10.11 -2.35
CA ASP A 71 -8.44 -10.71 -1.50
C ASP A 71 -7.08 -9.99 -1.56
N VAL A 72 -6.79 -9.26 -2.65
CA VAL A 72 -5.53 -8.53 -2.79
C VAL A 72 -5.66 -7.02 -2.55
N LEU A 73 -6.84 -6.51 -2.17
CA LEU A 73 -7.06 -5.06 -2.05
C LEU A 73 -6.05 -4.41 -1.10
N ASN A 74 -5.78 -5.02 0.03
CA ASN A 74 -4.86 -4.48 1.03
C ASN A 74 -3.38 -4.54 0.59
N ASN A 75 -3.07 -5.26 -0.49
CA ASN A 75 -1.75 -5.28 -1.10
C ASN A 75 -1.60 -4.26 -2.24
N TYR A 76 -2.60 -3.38 -2.44
CA TYR A 76 -2.59 -2.33 -3.46
C TYR A 76 -2.65 -0.95 -2.84
N LEU A 77 -1.86 -0.03 -3.39
CA LEU A 77 -1.94 1.41 -3.12
C LEU A 77 -1.89 2.18 -4.45
N ILE A 78 -2.91 2.97 -4.70
CA ILE A 78 -2.95 3.93 -5.80
C ILE A 78 -2.49 5.28 -5.26
N VAL A 79 -1.69 6.03 -6.04
CA VAL A 79 -1.09 7.27 -5.57
C VAL A 79 -1.40 8.42 -6.51
N THR A 80 -2.08 9.45 -5.99
CA THR A 80 -2.34 10.71 -6.69
C THR A 80 -1.22 11.71 -6.47
N ASN A 81 -1.12 12.71 -7.34
CA ASN A 81 -0.10 13.75 -7.30
C ASN A 81 -0.60 15.00 -6.60
N LEU A 82 0.08 15.42 -5.55
CA LEU A 82 -0.11 16.70 -4.86
C LEU A 82 0.91 17.75 -5.32
N SER A 83 0.43 18.99 -5.41
CA SER A 83 1.28 20.19 -5.45
C SER A 83 1.88 20.49 -4.07
N ASP A 84 2.78 21.47 -4.02
CA ASP A 84 3.40 21.95 -2.77
C ASP A 84 2.37 22.49 -1.77
N GLU A 85 1.22 22.97 -2.26
CA GLU A 85 0.12 23.47 -1.43
C GLU A 85 -0.84 22.37 -0.95
N ASN A 86 -0.49 21.11 -1.13
CA ASN A 86 -1.36 19.95 -0.85
C ASN A 86 -2.67 19.92 -1.66
N GLN A 87 -2.69 20.58 -2.82
CA GLN A 87 -3.81 20.50 -3.75
C GLN A 87 -3.57 19.35 -4.73
N LEU A 88 -4.66 18.71 -5.16
CA LEU A 88 -4.55 17.73 -6.24
C LEU A 88 -4.03 18.46 -7.51
N SER A 89 -2.93 17.98 -8.06
CA SER A 89 -2.37 18.55 -9.30
C SER A 89 -3.41 18.46 -10.43
N VAL A 90 -3.55 19.53 -11.22
CA VAL A 90 -4.51 19.59 -12.33
C VAL A 90 -4.32 18.47 -13.36
N SER A 91 -3.11 17.94 -13.49
CA SER A 91 -2.82 16.81 -14.36
C SER A 91 -3.09 15.44 -13.73
N SER A 92 -3.25 15.38 -12.40
CA SER A 92 -3.43 14.11 -11.70
C SER A 92 -4.79 13.49 -11.99
N THR A 93 -4.81 12.19 -12.22
CA THR A 93 -6.04 11.42 -12.04
C THR A 93 -6.33 11.37 -10.55
N SER A 94 -7.59 11.56 -10.14
CA SER A 94 -8.04 11.46 -8.75
C SER A 94 -8.12 10.00 -8.29
N CYS A 95 -8.30 9.77 -7.00
CA CYS A 95 -8.52 8.41 -6.45
C CYS A 95 -9.78 7.75 -7.02
N GLY A 96 -10.86 8.52 -7.20
CA GLY A 96 -12.12 8.05 -7.78
C GLY A 96 -12.62 6.79 -7.07
N GLN A 97 -12.95 5.77 -7.84
CA GLN A 97 -13.44 4.50 -7.32
C GLN A 97 -12.41 3.72 -6.49
N THR A 98 -11.11 4.01 -6.66
CA THR A 98 -10.05 3.33 -5.89
C THR A 98 -9.81 3.96 -4.52
N ALA A 99 -10.64 4.91 -4.07
CA ALA A 99 -10.44 5.70 -2.85
C ALA A 99 -10.13 4.86 -1.61
N SER A 100 -10.77 3.70 -1.43
CA SER A 100 -10.51 2.80 -0.29
C SER A 100 -9.10 2.20 -0.23
N TYR A 101 -8.34 2.22 -1.33
CA TYR A 101 -6.95 1.80 -1.40
C TYR A 101 -6.07 2.82 -2.12
N CYS A 102 -6.40 4.10 -1.99
CA CYS A 102 -5.70 5.22 -2.60
C CYS A 102 -5.19 6.19 -1.54
N VAL A 103 -4.01 6.74 -1.78
CA VAL A 103 -3.41 7.82 -0.99
C VAL A 103 -2.83 8.88 -1.92
N SER A 104 -2.49 10.02 -1.36
CA SER A 104 -1.89 11.13 -2.08
C SER A 104 -0.45 11.37 -1.63
N ALA A 105 0.41 11.81 -2.52
CA ALA A 105 1.80 12.17 -2.19
C ALA A 105 2.31 13.32 -3.05
N PRO A 106 3.34 14.06 -2.61
CA PRO A 106 4.00 15.06 -3.43
C PRO A 106 4.50 14.46 -4.74
N GLY A 107 4.17 15.10 -5.85
CA GLY A 107 4.58 14.61 -7.17
C GLY A 107 4.72 15.74 -8.20
N SER A 108 4.61 17.01 -7.76
CA SER A 108 4.82 18.19 -8.61
C SER A 108 6.17 18.80 -8.31
N ASP A 109 6.89 19.13 -9.39
CA ASP A 109 8.21 19.78 -9.34
C ASP A 109 9.27 19.00 -8.53
N ILE A 110 9.24 17.68 -8.62
CA ILE A 110 10.14 16.80 -7.87
C ILE A 110 11.53 16.79 -8.50
N TYR A 111 12.51 17.31 -7.76
CA TYR A 111 13.92 17.31 -8.17
C TYR A 111 14.55 15.95 -7.87
N SER A 112 15.04 15.31 -8.91
CA SER A 112 15.66 13.98 -8.80
C SER A 112 16.64 13.72 -9.93
N THR A 113 17.26 12.55 -9.90
CA THR A 113 18.14 12.09 -10.99
C THR A 113 17.32 11.89 -12.27
N VAL A 114 17.85 12.43 -13.37
CA VAL A 114 17.27 12.26 -14.72
C VAL A 114 18.36 11.81 -15.67
N GLY A 115 18.04 10.82 -16.52
CA GLY A 115 18.86 10.50 -17.67
C GLY A 115 18.50 11.44 -18.82
N ARG A 116 19.45 12.18 -19.36
CA ARG A 116 19.28 12.88 -20.64
C ARG A 116 19.83 12.00 -21.74
N LEU A 117 18.98 11.60 -22.66
CA LEU A 117 19.42 11.02 -23.92
C LEU A 117 19.83 12.21 -24.81
N GLU A 118 21.12 12.33 -25.08
CA GLU A 118 21.59 13.28 -26.08
C GLU A 118 21.35 12.69 -27.47
N SER A 119 20.35 13.21 -28.14
CA SER A 119 20.17 13.04 -29.57
C SER A 119 20.78 14.25 -30.26
N ASN A 120 21.74 14.05 -31.14
CA ASN A 120 22.30 15.10 -31.97
C ASN A 120 21.32 15.72 -32.96
N THR A 121 20.04 15.31 -32.92
CA THR A 121 19.01 15.68 -33.90
C THR A 121 17.75 16.25 -33.28
N GLY A 122 17.78 16.85 -32.08
CA GLY A 122 16.70 17.71 -31.52
C GLY A 122 15.27 17.14 -31.51
N GLY A 123 15.09 15.82 -31.53
CA GLY A 123 13.82 15.15 -31.69
C GLY A 123 13.65 13.91 -30.82
N ALA A 124 12.62 13.14 -31.07
CA ALA A 124 12.29 11.92 -30.34
C ALA A 124 13.48 10.92 -30.28
N VAL A 125 13.63 10.25 -29.16
CA VAL A 125 14.64 9.21 -28.93
C VAL A 125 14.50 8.15 -30.02
N ASN A 126 15.52 7.99 -30.86
CA ASN A 126 15.55 6.91 -31.83
C ASN A 126 15.89 5.59 -31.10
N ARG A 127 14.90 4.73 -30.94
CA ARG A 127 15.04 3.44 -30.26
C ARG A 127 16.07 2.54 -30.94
N GLU A 128 16.28 2.70 -32.26
CA GLU A 128 17.25 1.94 -33.02
C GLU A 128 18.69 2.36 -32.68
N ALA A 129 18.94 3.66 -32.54
CA ALA A 129 20.22 4.21 -32.08
C ALA A 129 20.53 3.80 -30.64
N TYR A 130 19.51 3.75 -29.74
CA TYR A 130 19.68 3.23 -28.39
C TYR A 130 20.08 1.74 -28.39
N ASN A 131 19.41 0.93 -29.19
CA ASN A 131 19.71 -0.51 -29.30
C ASN A 131 21.10 -0.79 -29.90
N LYS A 132 21.64 0.13 -30.70
CA LYS A 132 22.99 0.05 -31.25
C LYS A 132 24.08 0.61 -30.33
N GLY A 133 23.71 1.15 -29.18
CA GLY A 133 24.64 1.80 -28.24
C GLY A 133 25.18 3.15 -28.76
N GLU A 134 24.52 3.75 -29.74
CA GLU A 134 24.90 5.02 -30.36
C GLU A 134 24.39 6.24 -29.57
N LEU A 135 23.57 6.02 -28.53
CA LEU A 135 23.06 7.06 -27.64
C LEU A 135 23.81 7.03 -26.31
N SER A 136 24.42 8.15 -25.97
CA SER A 136 24.96 8.36 -24.63
C SER A 136 23.85 8.84 -23.69
N VAL A 137 23.76 8.26 -22.50
CA VAL A 137 22.92 8.76 -21.43
C VAL A 137 23.79 9.65 -20.54
N ASN A 138 23.57 10.95 -20.59
CA ASN A 138 24.22 11.84 -19.64
C ASN A 138 23.40 11.86 -18.34
N PRO A 139 23.99 11.39 -17.21
CA PRO A 139 23.33 11.51 -15.92
C PRO A 139 23.21 12.98 -15.53
N GLY A 140 22.12 13.36 -14.94
CA GLY A 140 21.88 14.71 -14.48
C GLY A 140 20.78 14.76 -13.42
N TYR A 141 20.43 15.97 -13.06
CA TYR A 141 19.32 16.24 -12.15
C TYR A 141 18.32 17.17 -12.82
N GLY A 142 17.07 17.06 -12.44
CA GLY A 142 16.02 17.92 -12.98
C GLY A 142 14.68 17.67 -12.31
N ASN A 143 13.78 18.61 -12.50
CA ASN A 143 12.42 18.54 -11.96
C ASN A 143 11.51 17.78 -12.90
N LYS A 144 10.66 16.94 -12.31
CA LYS A 144 9.58 16.21 -12.99
C LYS A 144 8.31 16.32 -12.19
N SER A 145 7.17 16.33 -12.89
CA SER A 145 5.84 16.36 -12.26
C SER A 145 4.98 15.21 -12.79
N GLY A 146 4.15 14.65 -11.91
CA GLY A 146 3.21 13.60 -12.25
C GLY A 146 3.01 12.59 -11.13
N THR A 147 1.97 11.79 -11.25
CA THR A 147 1.71 10.68 -10.33
C THR A 147 2.86 9.64 -10.31
N SER A 148 3.65 9.58 -11.40
CA SER A 148 4.87 8.78 -11.47
C SER A 148 5.97 9.25 -10.51
N MET A 149 5.95 10.51 -10.07
CA MET A 149 6.85 11.06 -9.05
C MET A 149 6.25 10.93 -7.65
N ALA A 150 4.93 10.90 -7.53
CA ALA A 150 4.24 10.68 -6.26
C ALA A 150 4.36 9.21 -5.76
N ALA A 151 4.19 8.24 -6.64
CA ALA A 151 4.23 6.82 -6.28
C ALA A 151 5.54 6.38 -5.59
N PRO A 152 6.75 6.78 -6.03
CA PRO A 152 7.99 6.43 -5.34
C PRO A 152 8.12 7.03 -3.93
N HIS A 153 7.46 8.15 -3.61
CA HIS A 153 7.41 8.65 -2.24
C HIS A 153 6.70 7.67 -1.32
N VAL A 154 5.53 7.13 -1.76
CA VAL A 154 4.79 6.11 -1.00
C VAL A 154 5.59 4.81 -0.91
N THR A 155 6.28 4.42 -1.97
CA THR A 155 7.19 3.25 -1.96
C THR A 155 8.33 3.42 -0.95
N GLY A 156 8.91 4.64 -0.88
CA GLY A 156 9.93 4.97 0.12
C GLY A 156 9.40 4.88 1.55
N VAL A 157 8.20 5.42 1.79
CA VAL A 157 7.51 5.30 3.08
C VAL A 157 7.28 3.83 3.43
N ALA A 158 6.77 3.03 2.50
CA ALA A 158 6.58 1.59 2.72
C ALA A 158 7.88 0.87 3.09
N ALA A 159 8.99 1.18 2.41
CA ALA A 159 10.30 0.60 2.70
C ALA A 159 10.78 0.94 4.13
N VAL A 160 10.61 2.19 4.56
CA VAL A 160 10.94 2.61 5.94
C VAL A 160 10.07 1.88 6.96
N LEU A 161 8.76 1.74 6.69
CA LEU A 161 7.84 1.05 7.59
C LEU A 161 8.13 -0.47 7.65
N MET A 162 8.49 -1.11 6.54
CA MET A 162 8.92 -2.51 6.54
C MET A 162 10.20 -2.73 7.36
N GLN A 163 11.09 -1.73 7.39
CA GLN A 163 12.25 -1.76 8.27
C GLN A 163 11.86 -1.53 9.74
N ARG A 164 10.95 -0.56 10.00
CA ARG A 164 10.48 -0.20 11.34
C ARG A 164 9.64 -1.31 11.98
N PHE A 165 8.82 -2.00 11.19
CA PHE A 165 7.92 -3.06 11.62
C PHE A 165 8.23 -4.38 10.89
N PRO A 166 9.38 -5.01 11.17
CA PRO A 166 9.83 -6.19 10.43
C PRO A 166 8.90 -7.41 10.58
N TYR A 167 8.00 -7.38 11.55
CA TYR A 167 6.99 -8.41 11.82
C TYR A 167 5.65 -8.18 11.10
N MET A 168 5.46 -7.00 10.46
CA MET A 168 4.23 -6.69 9.73
C MET A 168 4.29 -7.23 8.30
N SER A 169 3.17 -7.74 7.83
CA SER A 169 2.94 -8.10 6.44
C SER A 169 2.70 -6.86 5.56
N ALA A 170 2.77 -7.03 4.24
CA ALA A 170 2.60 -5.92 3.29
C ALA A 170 1.22 -5.27 3.36
N ASP A 171 0.16 -6.04 3.59
CA ASP A 171 -1.20 -5.56 3.81
C ASP A 171 -1.33 -4.73 5.10
N GLN A 172 -0.62 -5.14 6.16
CA GLN A 172 -0.53 -4.37 7.41
C GLN A 172 0.23 -3.07 7.23
N ILE A 173 1.34 -3.06 6.50
CA ILE A 173 2.06 -1.83 6.12
C ILE A 173 1.16 -0.91 5.29
N SER A 174 0.39 -1.45 4.35
CA SER A 174 -0.61 -0.69 3.61
C SER A 174 -1.67 -0.07 4.52
N ALA A 175 -2.17 -0.82 5.51
CA ALA A 175 -3.12 -0.32 6.49
C ALA A 175 -2.52 0.81 7.35
N VAL A 176 -1.27 0.68 7.79
CA VAL A 176 -0.56 1.76 8.50
C VAL A 176 -0.46 3.00 7.63
N ILE A 177 -0.02 2.89 6.37
CA ILE A 177 0.08 4.03 5.43
C ILE A 177 -1.25 4.73 5.26
N LYS A 178 -2.34 3.98 5.04
CA LYS A 178 -3.68 4.51 4.85
C LYS A 178 -4.19 5.24 6.11
N THR A 179 -4.17 4.56 7.22
CA THR A 179 -4.80 5.05 8.46
C THR A 179 -4.05 6.21 9.12
N THR A 180 -2.78 6.39 8.78
CA THR A 180 -1.96 7.50 9.29
C THR A 180 -1.83 8.67 8.32
N ALA A 181 -2.40 8.55 7.13
CA ALA A 181 -2.41 9.64 6.16
C ALA A 181 -3.04 10.91 6.76
N THR A 182 -2.52 12.06 6.38
CA THR A 182 -3.13 13.35 6.73
C THR A 182 -4.34 13.56 5.84
N ASP A 183 -5.50 13.63 6.46
CA ASP A 183 -6.77 13.85 5.76
C ASP A 183 -6.75 15.16 4.95
N LEU A 184 -7.24 15.11 3.74
CA LEU A 184 -7.33 16.24 2.81
C LEU A 184 -8.70 16.24 2.14
N GLY A 185 -9.22 17.44 1.86
CA GLY A 185 -10.50 17.57 1.16
C GLY A 185 -11.69 17.37 2.07
N VAL A 186 -12.59 16.48 1.70
CA VAL A 186 -13.75 16.12 2.53
C VAL A 186 -13.29 15.17 3.62
N ALA A 187 -13.77 15.39 4.85
CA ALA A 187 -13.35 14.59 5.99
C ALA A 187 -13.54 13.07 5.75
N GLY A 188 -12.48 12.32 5.98
CA GLY A 188 -12.41 10.88 5.78
C GLY A 188 -11.98 10.49 4.35
N ILE A 189 -12.38 9.30 3.93
CA ILE A 189 -12.01 8.78 2.61
C ILE A 189 -12.84 9.49 1.53
N ASP A 190 -12.18 10.13 0.57
CA ASP A 190 -12.85 10.84 -0.51
C ASP A 190 -12.33 10.46 -1.92
N ASN A 191 -13.04 10.89 -2.95
CA ASN A 191 -12.74 10.57 -4.34
C ASN A 191 -11.55 11.32 -4.94
N LEU A 192 -11.06 12.38 -4.30
CA LEU A 192 -9.93 13.16 -4.79
C LEU A 192 -8.61 12.64 -4.22
N PHE A 193 -8.56 12.50 -2.90
CA PHE A 193 -7.34 12.25 -2.14
C PHE A 193 -7.25 10.85 -1.53
N GLY A 194 -8.35 10.06 -1.61
CA GLY A 194 -8.45 8.76 -0.95
C GLY A 194 -8.38 8.89 0.57
N TRP A 195 -7.41 8.25 1.20
CA TRP A 195 -7.13 8.37 2.63
C TRP A 195 -6.39 9.67 3.00
N GLY A 196 -5.99 10.48 2.00
CA GLY A 196 -5.25 11.70 2.20
C GLY A 196 -3.76 11.59 1.89
N ARG A 197 -2.98 12.59 2.32
CA ARG A 197 -1.53 12.65 2.08
C ARG A 197 -0.77 11.71 2.99
N VAL A 198 0.10 10.87 2.41
CA VAL A 198 0.99 9.98 3.16
C VAL A 198 1.80 10.75 4.22
N ASN A 199 1.89 10.20 5.42
CA ASN A 199 2.50 10.85 6.60
C ASN A 199 3.42 9.86 7.33
N LEU A 200 4.70 9.89 7.00
CA LEU A 200 5.70 9.00 7.62
C LEU A 200 5.86 9.27 9.12
N ARG A 201 5.76 10.55 9.57
CA ARG A 201 5.88 10.91 10.98
C ARG A 201 4.89 10.15 11.85
N ASP A 202 3.64 10.07 11.41
CA ASP A 202 2.60 9.37 12.16
C ASP A 202 2.70 7.86 11.93
N ALA A 203 3.05 7.43 10.73
CA ALA A 203 3.10 6.03 10.36
C ALA A 203 4.13 5.22 11.16
N ILE A 204 5.29 5.79 11.51
CA ILE A 204 6.31 5.11 12.32
C ILE A 204 5.87 4.85 13.77
N ASN A 205 4.75 5.40 14.19
CA ASN A 205 4.15 5.24 15.51
C ASN A 205 3.05 4.17 15.57
N GLY A 206 2.89 3.36 14.52
CA GLY A 206 1.88 2.32 14.41
C GLY A 206 0.61 2.76 13.66
N PRO A 207 -0.38 1.89 13.53
CA PRO A 207 -1.66 2.21 12.87
C PRO A 207 -2.47 3.22 13.71
N LYS A 208 -3.40 3.95 13.05
CA LYS A 208 -4.41 4.79 13.72
C LYS A 208 -5.81 4.18 13.65
N MET A 209 -5.98 3.08 12.91
CA MET A 209 -7.28 2.42 12.78
C MET A 209 -7.11 0.94 12.47
N PHE A 210 -7.92 0.08 13.09
CA PHE A 210 -8.11 -1.29 12.66
C PHE A 210 -9.32 -1.33 11.73
N ILE A 211 -9.02 -1.38 10.42
CA ILE A 211 -9.99 -1.21 9.35
C ILE A 211 -10.84 -2.47 9.20
N THR A 212 -12.15 -2.29 9.10
CA THR A 212 -13.10 -3.28 8.61
C THR A 212 -13.96 -2.68 7.49
N GLN A 213 -14.86 -3.47 6.91
CA GLN A 213 -15.81 -2.95 5.91
C GLN A 213 -16.69 -1.80 6.45
N GLU A 214 -16.93 -1.74 7.76
CA GLU A 214 -17.76 -0.71 8.42
C GLU A 214 -17.08 0.66 8.47
N ASP A 215 -15.75 0.69 8.29
CA ASP A 215 -14.94 1.91 8.26
C ASP A 215 -14.80 2.50 6.85
N ILE A 216 -15.29 1.80 5.83
CA ILE A 216 -15.18 2.21 4.42
C ILE A 216 -16.53 2.77 3.95
N PRO A 217 -16.58 4.01 3.41
CA PRO A 217 -17.79 4.54 2.81
C PRO A 217 -18.36 3.60 1.73
N GLN A 218 -19.69 3.39 1.74
CA GLN A 218 -20.37 2.41 0.89
C GLN A 218 -20.04 2.59 -0.60
N GLU A 219 -19.87 3.81 -1.06
CA GLU A 219 -19.53 4.14 -2.45
C GLU A 219 -18.13 3.69 -2.86
N TYR A 220 -17.21 3.47 -1.91
CA TYR A 220 -15.82 3.02 -2.17
C TYR A 220 -15.58 1.59 -1.71
N TYR A 221 -16.59 0.97 -1.12
CA TYR A 221 -16.46 -0.40 -0.64
C TYR A 221 -16.40 -1.40 -1.81
N VAL A 222 -15.38 -2.25 -1.77
CA VAL A 222 -15.24 -3.37 -2.69
C VAL A 222 -15.77 -4.63 -2.01
N PRO A 223 -16.88 -5.23 -2.49
CA PRO A 223 -17.46 -6.41 -1.86
C PRO A 223 -16.45 -7.55 -1.73
N GLY A 224 -16.36 -8.12 -0.52
CA GLY A 224 -15.42 -9.20 -0.19
C GLY A 224 -14.02 -8.72 0.25
N SER A 225 -13.76 -7.39 0.24
CA SER A 225 -12.57 -6.81 0.88
C SER A 225 -12.83 -6.53 2.36
N TYR A 226 -11.76 -6.29 3.13
CA TYR A 226 -11.83 -5.95 4.56
C TYR A 226 -12.68 -6.94 5.40
N SER A 227 -12.69 -8.21 5.00
CA SER A 227 -13.44 -9.27 5.72
C SER A 227 -12.79 -9.64 7.05
N GLU A 228 -11.51 -9.40 7.20
CA GLU A 228 -10.75 -9.65 8.42
C GLU A 228 -11.08 -8.60 9.48
N LYS A 229 -11.57 -9.07 10.63
CA LYS A 229 -11.94 -8.18 11.75
C LYS A 229 -10.82 -7.99 12.76
N GLN A 230 -9.71 -8.69 12.61
CA GLN A 230 -8.60 -8.68 13.55
C GLN A 230 -7.30 -8.22 12.88
N PHE A 231 -6.66 -7.23 13.47
CA PHE A 231 -5.28 -6.88 13.13
C PHE A 231 -4.35 -7.80 13.93
N VAL A 232 -3.78 -8.79 13.25
CA VAL A 232 -2.95 -9.81 13.90
C VAL A 232 -1.52 -9.34 13.96
N VAL A 233 -1.01 -9.09 15.17
CA VAL A 233 0.39 -8.68 15.41
C VAL A 233 1.18 -9.86 15.95
N ASN A 234 2.15 -10.29 15.18
CA ASN A 234 3.08 -11.32 15.59
C ASN A 234 4.44 -10.70 15.89
N ILE A 235 4.71 -10.39 17.15
CA ILE A 235 6.06 -10.02 17.61
C ILE A 235 6.76 -11.31 18.08
N PRO A 236 7.62 -11.90 17.24
CA PRO A 236 8.04 -13.29 17.40
C PRO A 236 8.97 -13.53 18.60
N GLY A 237 9.59 -12.49 19.14
CA GLY A 237 10.73 -12.60 20.02
C GLY A 237 12.05 -12.69 19.22
N LEU A 238 13.17 -12.70 19.94
CA LEU A 238 14.48 -12.91 19.32
C LEU A 238 14.62 -14.37 18.85
N GLY A 239 15.16 -14.58 17.68
CA GLY A 239 15.40 -15.91 17.12
C GLY A 239 14.96 -16.07 15.66
N ASN A 240 14.68 -17.31 15.29
CA ASN A 240 14.19 -17.60 13.94
C ASN A 240 12.70 -17.27 13.81
N ILE A 241 12.35 -16.51 12.80
CA ILE A 241 10.98 -16.16 12.46
C ILE A 241 10.68 -16.60 11.03
N VAL A 242 9.41 -16.90 10.76
CA VAL A 242 8.92 -17.10 9.41
C VAL A 242 8.36 -15.78 8.93
N GLU A 243 8.80 -15.31 7.76
CA GLU A 243 8.27 -14.07 7.18
C GLU A 243 6.77 -14.19 6.93
N PRO A 244 5.96 -13.18 7.33
CA PRO A 244 4.51 -13.21 7.14
C PRO A 244 4.13 -13.50 5.68
N GLY A 245 3.27 -14.50 5.48
CA GLY A 245 2.80 -14.90 4.14
C GLY A 245 3.81 -15.70 3.30
N THR A 246 4.90 -16.15 3.89
CA THR A 246 5.94 -16.95 3.20
C THR A 246 6.35 -18.18 4.03
N SER A 247 7.12 -19.08 3.41
CA SER A 247 7.83 -20.15 4.12
C SER A 247 9.30 -19.79 4.41
N VAL A 248 9.69 -18.54 4.22
CA VAL A 248 11.06 -18.09 4.39
C VAL A 248 11.33 -17.86 5.88
N GLU A 249 12.27 -18.62 6.42
CA GLU A 249 12.78 -18.38 7.75
C GLU A 249 13.85 -17.30 7.72
N ARG A 250 13.74 -16.38 8.65
CA ARG A 250 14.75 -15.35 8.86
C ARG A 250 15.02 -15.21 10.35
N ARG A 251 16.27 -15.00 10.70
CA ARG A 251 16.62 -14.74 12.10
C ARG A 251 16.34 -13.28 12.44
N CYS A 252 15.46 -13.05 13.39
CA CYS A 252 15.26 -11.72 13.94
C CYS A 252 16.25 -11.47 15.08
N THR A 253 17.10 -10.46 14.87
CA THR A 253 18.13 -10.05 15.81
C THR A 253 17.94 -8.61 16.28
N SER A 254 16.94 -7.91 15.74
CA SER A 254 16.65 -6.54 16.13
C SER A 254 15.71 -6.48 17.34
N SER A 255 15.83 -5.43 18.12
CA SER A 255 14.98 -5.20 19.30
C SER A 255 13.48 -5.13 18.95
N GLU A 256 13.14 -4.69 17.74
CA GLU A 256 11.76 -4.58 17.26
C GLU A 256 11.06 -5.93 17.11
N CYS A 257 11.82 -7.01 17.04
CA CYS A 257 11.25 -8.36 17.04
C CYS A 257 10.95 -8.91 18.43
N ASP A 258 11.50 -8.31 19.47
CA ASP A 258 11.28 -8.70 20.87
C ASP A 258 10.34 -7.72 21.58
N PHE A 259 10.46 -6.46 21.27
CA PHE A 259 9.65 -5.39 21.84
C PHE A 259 9.31 -4.36 20.78
N ASP A 260 8.05 -3.97 20.72
CA ASP A 260 7.63 -2.79 19.98
C ASP A 260 6.58 -1.99 20.75
N SER A 261 6.47 -0.70 20.39
CA SER A 261 5.49 0.21 20.99
C SER A 261 4.80 1.04 19.92
N TRP A 262 3.49 1.17 20.06
CA TRP A 262 2.66 2.05 19.23
C TRP A 262 2.12 3.20 20.06
N SER A 263 2.39 4.42 19.62
CA SER A 263 1.99 5.63 20.35
C SER A 263 0.80 6.36 19.72
N ASN A 264 0.35 5.94 18.54
CA ASN A 264 -0.87 6.47 17.96
C ASN A 264 -2.11 6.01 18.74
N ASP A 265 -3.15 6.86 18.79
CA ASP A 265 -4.49 6.47 19.20
C ASP A 265 -5.12 5.64 18.07
N ILE A 266 -5.62 4.46 18.39
CA ILE A 266 -6.15 3.51 17.41
C ILE A 266 -7.66 3.44 17.53
N SER A 267 -8.35 3.71 16.43
CA SER A 267 -9.80 3.66 16.27
C SER A 267 -10.24 2.52 15.34
N GLY A 268 -11.50 2.53 14.88
CA GLY A 268 -12.08 1.62 13.91
C GLY A 268 -12.93 0.52 14.52
N HIS A 269 -13.50 -0.31 13.64
CA HIS A 269 -14.38 -1.41 14.04
C HIS A 269 -13.66 -2.76 14.18
N GLY A 270 -12.42 -2.85 13.72
CA GLY A 270 -11.56 -4.02 13.90
C GLY A 270 -11.05 -4.16 15.33
N GLY A 271 -10.47 -5.31 15.63
CA GLY A 271 -9.84 -5.63 16.90
C GLY A 271 -8.35 -5.96 16.76
N LEU A 272 -7.73 -6.31 17.86
CA LEU A 272 -6.31 -6.64 17.95
C LEU A 272 -6.12 -8.10 18.39
N THR A 273 -5.28 -8.83 17.68
CA THR A 273 -4.78 -10.12 18.15
C THR A 273 -3.26 -10.06 18.28
N LYS A 274 -2.75 -10.14 19.51
CA LYS A 274 -1.31 -10.21 19.81
C LYS A 274 -0.88 -11.65 19.88
N THR A 275 0.09 -12.01 19.05
CA THR A 275 0.75 -13.33 19.02
C THR A 275 2.28 -13.18 19.10
N GLY A 276 2.99 -14.31 19.13
CA GLY A 276 4.45 -14.32 19.27
C GLY A 276 4.93 -14.00 20.69
N ALA A 277 6.12 -14.45 21.03
CA ALA A 277 6.67 -14.41 22.38
C ALA A 277 7.08 -13.02 22.87
N GLY A 278 7.27 -12.08 21.95
CA GLY A 278 7.69 -10.71 22.27
C GLY A 278 6.56 -9.84 22.83
N THR A 279 6.88 -8.59 23.09
CA THR A 279 6.01 -7.59 23.74
C THR A 279 5.55 -6.54 22.76
N LEU A 280 4.25 -6.20 22.79
CA LEU A 280 3.68 -4.99 22.20
C LEU A 280 3.22 -4.06 23.30
N ALA A 281 3.64 -2.80 23.28
CA ALA A 281 3.14 -1.75 24.16
C ALA A 281 2.21 -0.78 23.40
N LEU A 282 0.99 -0.61 23.88
CA LEU A 282 0.04 0.39 23.40
C LEU A 282 0.11 1.62 24.29
N LEU A 283 0.60 2.74 23.74
CA LEU A 283 0.81 3.98 24.50
C LEU A 283 -0.33 5.00 24.30
N GLY A 284 -1.12 4.85 23.23
CA GLY A 284 -2.21 5.74 22.86
C GLY A 284 -3.53 5.43 23.60
N ASN A 285 -4.51 6.30 23.42
CA ASN A 285 -5.89 6.11 23.87
C ASN A 285 -6.69 5.38 22.80
N ASN A 286 -6.78 4.06 22.90
CA ASN A 286 -7.32 3.21 21.85
C ASN A 286 -8.82 3.02 22.02
N THR A 287 -9.59 3.38 20.99
CA THR A 287 -11.06 3.40 20.99
C THR A 287 -11.65 2.42 19.97
N TYR A 288 -10.83 1.56 19.38
CA TYR A 288 -11.31 0.53 18.46
C TYR A 288 -12.32 -0.40 19.13
N ARG A 289 -13.28 -0.91 18.33
CA ARG A 289 -14.49 -1.58 18.85
C ARG A 289 -14.40 -3.10 18.88
N GLY A 290 -13.55 -3.70 18.03
CA GLY A 290 -13.36 -5.15 18.02
C GLY A 290 -12.57 -5.60 19.25
N ASP A 291 -12.73 -6.86 19.64
CA ASP A 291 -12.06 -7.43 20.82
C ASP A 291 -10.55 -7.46 20.70
N THR A 292 -9.88 -7.39 21.85
CA THR A 292 -8.42 -7.58 21.99
C THR A 292 -8.13 -8.96 22.51
N TRP A 293 -7.34 -9.72 21.75
CA TRP A 293 -6.90 -11.07 22.11
C TRP A 293 -5.40 -11.10 22.35
N VAL A 294 -4.99 -11.55 23.53
CA VAL A 294 -3.56 -11.79 23.86
C VAL A 294 -3.34 -13.30 23.89
N LYS A 295 -2.89 -13.84 22.75
CA LYS A 295 -2.71 -15.29 22.58
C LYS A 295 -1.35 -15.79 23.04
N GLN A 296 -0.31 -14.94 22.89
CA GLN A 296 1.05 -15.30 23.27
C GLN A 296 1.89 -14.03 23.53
N GLY A 297 2.87 -14.14 24.42
CA GLY A 297 3.76 -13.06 24.82
C GLY A 297 3.05 -11.98 25.63
N VAL A 298 3.48 -10.75 25.53
CA VAL A 298 3.00 -9.66 26.37
C VAL A 298 2.30 -8.57 25.55
N LEU A 299 1.16 -8.11 26.01
CA LEU A 299 0.52 -6.87 25.59
C LEU A 299 0.55 -5.88 26.77
N ALA A 300 1.40 -4.86 26.71
CA ALA A 300 1.45 -3.80 27.70
C ALA A 300 0.51 -2.65 27.30
N ILE A 301 -0.47 -2.33 28.13
CA ILE A 301 -1.39 -1.22 27.93
C ILE A 301 -0.99 -0.06 28.84
N ASN A 302 -0.19 0.87 28.31
CA ASN A 302 0.29 2.04 29.04
C ASN A 302 -0.61 3.26 28.81
N GLY A 303 -1.40 3.27 27.76
CA GLY A 303 -2.49 4.19 27.51
C GLY A 303 -3.82 3.60 27.96
N SER A 304 -4.78 3.53 27.05
CA SER A 304 -6.09 2.89 27.31
C SER A 304 -6.55 2.03 26.15
N VAL A 305 -7.43 1.06 26.43
CA VAL A 305 -8.14 0.24 25.45
C VAL A 305 -9.61 0.22 25.86
N ALA A 306 -10.50 0.62 24.94
CA ALA A 306 -11.95 0.60 25.19
C ALA A 306 -12.59 -0.79 24.93
N SER A 307 -11.93 -1.66 24.17
CA SER A 307 -12.42 -3.00 23.84
C SER A 307 -12.29 -4.00 24.99
N ASN A 308 -13.03 -5.12 24.90
CA ASN A 308 -12.78 -6.25 25.79
C ASN A 308 -11.40 -6.84 25.53
N VAL A 309 -10.75 -7.29 26.60
CA VAL A 309 -9.43 -7.94 26.51
C VAL A 309 -9.56 -9.39 26.98
N TYR A 310 -9.17 -10.31 26.12
CA TYR A 310 -9.14 -11.74 26.39
C TYR A 310 -7.69 -12.24 26.37
N ILE A 311 -7.34 -13.05 27.37
CA ILE A 311 -5.98 -13.57 27.54
C ILE A 311 -6.04 -15.09 27.46
N GLU A 312 -5.31 -15.66 26.53
CA GLU A 312 -5.11 -17.12 26.42
C GLU A 312 -3.92 -17.57 27.27
N ASN A 313 -3.79 -18.88 27.49
CA ASN A 313 -2.85 -19.47 28.45
C ASN A 313 -1.36 -19.07 28.27
N SER A 314 -0.95 -18.64 27.09
CA SER A 314 0.42 -18.20 26.79
C SER A 314 0.56 -16.68 26.65
N GLY A 315 -0.52 -15.95 26.92
CA GLY A 315 -0.56 -14.48 26.90
C GLY A 315 -0.41 -13.87 28.28
N THR A 316 0.10 -12.65 28.32
CA THR A 316 0.23 -11.81 29.52
C THR A 316 -0.21 -10.39 29.20
N LEU A 317 -0.91 -9.75 30.15
CA LEU A 317 -1.31 -8.34 30.09
C LEU A 317 -0.48 -7.54 31.10
#